data_5e7dc04524ea23b3525eed3375097f4d
#
_entry.id   5e7dc04524ea23b3525eed3375097f4d
#
_cell.length_a   1.000
_cell.length_b   1.000
_cell.length_c   1.000
_cell.angle_alpha   90.00
_cell.angle_beta   90.00
_cell.angle_gamma   90.00
#
_symmetry.space_group_name_H-M   'P 1'
#
loop_
_entity.id
_entity.type
_entity.pdbx_description
1 polymer ?
#
loop_
_entity_poly.entity_id
_entity_poly.type
_entity_poly.pdbx_seq_one_letter_code
_entity_poly.pdbx_strand_id
1 'polypeptide(L)'
;MEIRHRENTRTGRPLKASLLLLPPVACWLICGCMPAKPLLVGPARAPIAVEQVVIYQQPPANSSDVAILKATSHSAFSPGGPAATDTVVQRLKLQAAQLGANGLVLQGFSDAQTASLGTGVGSESYSRSSSVGVGAGASFGIFKKTGEALAIYVPPGPKAP
;
A
#
# COMPACT_ATOMS: atom_id res chain seq x y z
N MET A 1 -5.66 74.71 -41.36
CA MET A 1 -5.90 74.09 -40.09
C MET A 1 -5.60 72.60 -40.28
N GLU A 2 -4.35 72.22 -40.03
CA GLU A 2 -3.76 70.99 -40.49
C GLU A 2 -3.54 70.08 -39.28
N ILE A 3 -4.27 68.98 -39.24
CA ILE A 3 -4.15 67.97 -38.17
C ILE A 3 -3.23 66.85 -38.63
N ARG A 4 -2.06 66.89 -38.10
CA ARG A 4 -1.00 65.92 -38.37
C ARG A 4 -1.26 64.63 -37.59
N HIS A 5 -1.63 63.57 -38.31
CA HIS A 5 -1.70 62.19 -37.76
C HIS A 5 -0.30 61.71 -37.49
N ARG A 6 -0.03 61.39 -36.21
CA ARG A 6 1.16 60.70 -35.78
C ARG A 6 0.89 59.19 -35.83
N GLU A 7 1.46 58.52 -36.80
CA GLU A 7 1.57 57.07 -36.82
C GLU A 7 2.53 56.61 -35.74
N ASN A 8 2.01 55.81 -34.81
CA ASN A 8 2.79 55.18 -33.77
C ASN A 8 3.11 53.75 -34.20
N THR A 9 4.20 53.59 -34.91
CA THR A 9 4.79 52.32 -35.28
C THR A 9 5.30 51.61 -34.00
N ARG A 10 4.49 50.77 -33.38
CA ARG A 10 4.96 49.83 -32.38
C ARG A 10 5.69 48.68 -33.04
N THR A 11 7.00 48.76 -33.00
CA THR A 11 7.92 47.66 -33.27
C THR A 11 7.57 46.44 -32.47
N GLY A 12 7.03 45.43 -33.17
CA GLY A 12 6.82 44.08 -32.63
C GLY A 12 8.18 43.42 -32.27
N ARG A 13 8.45 43.26 -30.98
CA ARG A 13 9.51 42.40 -30.54
C ARG A 13 9.05 40.94 -30.69
N PRO A 14 9.79 40.09 -31.41
CA PRO A 14 9.47 38.67 -31.45
C PRO A 14 9.73 38.08 -30.06
N LEU A 15 8.65 37.59 -29.40
CA LEU A 15 8.79 36.68 -28.27
C LEU A 15 9.51 35.43 -28.76
N LYS A 16 10.81 35.41 -28.54
CA LYS A 16 11.62 34.19 -28.70
C LYS A 16 11.07 33.18 -27.69
N ALA A 17 10.54 32.09 -28.21
CA ALA A 17 10.16 30.88 -27.53
C ALA A 17 11.35 30.35 -26.71
N SER A 18 11.37 30.68 -25.42
CA SER A 18 12.20 30.01 -24.41
C SER A 18 11.34 29.01 -23.66
N LEU A 19 10.74 28.09 -24.42
CA LEU A 19 9.99 26.94 -23.90
C LEU A 19 10.76 25.68 -24.23
N LEU A 20 11.91 25.45 -23.57
CA LEU A 20 12.59 24.15 -23.64
C LEU A 20 13.78 24.16 -22.68
N LEU A 21 13.50 24.05 -21.39
CA LEU A 21 14.41 23.44 -20.41
C LEU A 21 13.65 23.30 -19.07
N LEU A 22 12.56 22.49 -19.04
CA LEU A 22 12.15 21.87 -17.78
C LEU A 22 13.10 20.70 -17.56
N PRO A 23 13.87 20.69 -16.46
CA PRO A 23 14.74 19.56 -16.18
C PRO A 23 13.87 18.33 -15.86
N PRO A 24 14.28 17.12 -16.26
CA PRO A 24 13.56 15.87 -15.99
C PRO A 24 13.70 15.43 -14.52
N VAL A 25 13.72 16.36 -13.58
CA VAL A 25 13.84 16.09 -12.13
C VAL A 25 12.50 15.70 -11.50
N ALA A 26 11.37 15.95 -12.18
CA ALA A 26 10.05 15.65 -11.63
C ALA A 26 9.68 14.15 -11.62
N CYS A 27 10.47 13.28 -12.24
CA CYS A 27 10.14 11.85 -12.38
C CYS A 27 10.70 10.97 -11.24
N TRP A 28 11.45 11.51 -10.29
CA TRP A 28 12.12 10.73 -9.24
C TRP A 28 11.38 10.67 -7.89
N LEU A 29 10.20 11.30 -7.79
CA LEU A 29 9.44 11.34 -6.52
C LEU A 29 8.35 10.25 -6.40
N ILE A 30 8.28 9.29 -7.32
CA ILE A 30 7.27 8.20 -7.27
C ILE A 30 7.85 6.91 -6.62
N CYS A 31 8.97 7.00 -5.95
CA CYS A 31 9.61 5.82 -5.34
C CYS A 31 9.35 5.80 -3.84
N GLY A 32 8.11 5.47 -3.40
CA GLY A 32 7.77 5.63 -2.01
C GLY A 32 6.77 4.69 -1.37
N CYS A 33 6.54 3.48 -1.89
CA CYS A 33 5.90 2.42 -1.10
C CYS A 33 6.55 1.09 -1.48
N MET A 34 7.64 0.74 -0.80
CA MET A 34 8.16 -0.62 -0.90
C MET A 34 7.19 -1.56 -0.16
N PRO A 35 6.45 -2.43 -0.85
CA PRO A 35 5.72 -3.50 -0.20
C PRO A 35 6.71 -4.39 0.55
N ALA A 36 6.29 -4.95 1.70
CA ALA A 36 7.09 -5.91 2.42
C ALA A 36 7.52 -7.02 1.46
N LYS A 37 8.84 -7.27 1.38
CA LYS A 37 9.36 -8.29 0.47
C LYS A 37 8.87 -9.67 0.92
N PRO A 38 8.32 -10.51 0.02
CA PRO A 38 7.95 -11.87 0.33
C PRO A 38 9.19 -12.70 0.68
N LEU A 39 9.07 -13.59 1.65
CA LEU A 39 10.11 -14.57 1.95
C LEU A 39 9.88 -15.81 1.08
N LEU A 40 10.67 -15.96 0.03
CA LEU A 40 10.61 -17.11 -0.85
C LEU A 40 11.10 -18.35 -0.11
N VAL A 41 10.32 -19.42 -0.14
CA VAL A 41 10.67 -20.75 0.40
C VAL A 41 10.73 -21.79 -0.71
N GLY A 42 10.18 -21.50 -1.88
CA GLY A 42 10.22 -22.34 -3.07
C GLY A 42 10.39 -21.54 -4.36
N PRO A 43 10.38 -22.20 -5.52
CA PRO A 43 10.54 -21.52 -6.80
C PRO A 43 9.32 -20.66 -7.13
N ALA A 44 9.57 -19.38 -7.42
CA ALA A 44 8.56 -18.51 -7.99
C ALA A 44 8.24 -18.93 -9.45
N ARG A 45 7.00 -18.72 -9.86
CA ARG A 45 6.48 -19.01 -11.20
C ARG A 45 6.08 -17.74 -11.93
N ALA A 46 5.68 -17.87 -13.19
CA ALA A 46 5.13 -16.75 -13.94
C ALA A 46 3.88 -16.18 -13.23
N PRO A 47 3.74 -14.84 -13.18
CA PRO A 47 2.58 -14.21 -12.57
C PRO A 47 1.26 -14.68 -13.18
N ILE A 48 0.22 -14.75 -12.34
CA ILE A 48 -1.15 -15.15 -12.72
C ILE A 48 -2.13 -14.03 -12.37
N ALA A 49 -3.37 -14.15 -12.82
CA ALA A 49 -4.43 -13.23 -12.44
C ALA A 49 -4.82 -13.44 -10.95
N VAL A 50 -5.13 -12.36 -10.25
CA VAL A 50 -5.45 -12.37 -8.81
C VAL A 50 -6.68 -13.21 -8.50
N GLU A 51 -7.62 -13.24 -9.44
CA GLU A 51 -8.87 -14.01 -9.38
C GLU A 51 -8.64 -15.52 -9.35
N GLN A 52 -7.49 -15.96 -9.85
CA GLN A 52 -7.10 -17.38 -9.84
C GLN A 52 -6.54 -17.83 -8.48
N VAL A 53 -6.26 -16.89 -7.58
CA VAL A 53 -5.74 -17.21 -6.24
C VAL A 53 -6.90 -17.60 -5.33
N VAL A 54 -6.93 -18.88 -4.94
CA VAL A 54 -7.93 -19.46 -4.03
C VAL A 54 -7.40 -19.45 -2.60
N ILE A 55 -8.26 -19.10 -1.66
CA ILE A 55 -7.92 -19.14 -0.23
C ILE A 55 -8.28 -20.53 0.32
N TYR A 56 -7.31 -21.15 0.96
CA TYR A 56 -7.45 -22.45 1.61
C TYR A 56 -7.35 -22.31 3.12
N GLN A 57 -8.08 -23.11 3.87
CA GLN A 57 -7.94 -23.21 5.32
C GLN A 57 -6.72 -24.07 5.71
N GLN A 58 -6.42 -25.07 4.90
CA GLN A 58 -5.27 -25.96 5.06
C GLN A 58 -4.65 -26.22 3.68
N PRO A 59 -3.33 -26.44 3.63
CA PRO A 59 -2.67 -26.77 2.38
C PRO A 59 -3.26 -28.06 1.79
N PRO A 60 -3.71 -28.06 0.52
CA PRO A 60 -4.12 -29.31 -0.14
C PRO A 60 -2.98 -30.31 -0.26
N ALA A 61 -3.32 -31.60 -0.30
CA ALA A 61 -2.36 -32.62 -0.66
C ALA A 61 -1.75 -32.31 -2.03
N ASN A 62 -0.45 -32.54 -2.21
CA ASN A 62 0.31 -32.21 -3.43
C ASN A 62 0.52 -30.72 -3.72
N SER A 63 0.21 -29.82 -2.79
CA SER A 63 0.65 -28.42 -2.90
C SER A 63 2.14 -28.28 -2.62
N SER A 64 2.75 -27.27 -3.23
CA SER A 64 4.14 -26.88 -2.94
C SER A 64 4.19 -25.45 -2.43
N ASP A 65 5.00 -25.23 -1.40
CA ASP A 65 5.19 -23.91 -0.80
C ASP A 65 5.99 -23.02 -1.76
N VAL A 66 5.55 -21.77 -1.89
CA VAL A 66 6.19 -20.77 -2.75
C VAL A 66 6.83 -19.68 -1.91
N ALA A 67 6.07 -19.07 -1.00
CA ALA A 67 6.56 -17.95 -0.19
C ALA A 67 5.71 -17.74 1.06
N ILE A 68 6.35 -17.17 2.09
CA ILE A 68 5.65 -16.58 3.24
C ILE A 68 5.42 -15.10 2.92
N LEU A 69 4.16 -14.68 2.97
CA LEU A 69 3.71 -13.34 2.64
C LEU A 69 3.27 -12.59 3.88
N LYS A 70 3.54 -11.29 3.89
CA LYS A 70 3.04 -10.35 4.90
C LYS A 70 2.42 -9.14 4.21
N ALA A 71 1.24 -8.74 4.65
CA ALA A 71 0.60 -7.53 4.21
C ALA A 71 0.03 -6.76 5.39
N THR A 72 -0.04 -5.45 5.25
CA THR A 72 -0.53 -4.56 6.29
C THR A 72 -1.57 -3.61 5.75
N SER A 73 -2.54 -3.25 6.59
CA SER A 73 -3.49 -2.16 6.34
C SER A 73 -3.45 -1.21 7.52
N HIS A 74 -3.61 0.07 7.28
CA HIS A 74 -3.74 1.08 8.31
C HIS A 74 -5.18 1.59 8.32
N SER A 75 -5.76 1.72 9.49
CA SER A 75 -7.06 2.34 9.68
C SER A 75 -6.97 3.39 10.79
N ALA A 76 -7.56 4.57 10.55
CA ALA A 76 -7.79 5.54 11.59
C ALA A 76 -9.12 5.22 12.29
N PHE A 77 -9.20 5.45 13.59
CA PHE A 77 -10.42 5.40 14.39
C PHE A 77 -10.99 4.04 14.77
N SER A 78 -10.51 2.93 14.21
CA SER A 78 -11.07 1.62 14.57
C SER A 78 -10.01 0.53 14.55
N PRO A 79 -9.86 -0.23 15.63
CA PRO A 79 -9.01 -1.41 15.60
C PRO A 79 -9.67 -2.48 14.74
N GLY A 80 -9.01 -2.89 13.69
CA GLY A 80 -9.26 -4.14 13.01
C GLY A 80 -10.61 -4.39 12.38
N GLY A 81 -11.31 -3.35 11.90
CA GLY A 81 -12.59 -3.52 11.20
C GLY A 81 -12.51 -4.47 9.99
N PRO A 82 -13.64 -5.07 9.55
CA PRO A 82 -13.68 -6.02 8.44
C PRO A 82 -13.04 -5.46 7.17
N ALA A 83 -13.22 -4.18 6.85
CA ALA A 83 -12.60 -3.51 5.70
C ALA A 83 -11.07 -3.52 5.75
N ALA A 84 -10.46 -3.44 6.94
CA ALA A 84 -9.01 -3.54 7.09
C ALA A 84 -8.52 -4.97 6.83
N THR A 85 -9.30 -5.97 7.24
CA THR A 85 -9.01 -7.38 6.96
C THR A 85 -9.09 -7.67 5.48
N ASP A 86 -10.15 -7.22 4.81
CA ASP A 86 -10.32 -7.38 3.36
C ASP A 86 -9.18 -6.75 2.57
N THR A 87 -8.75 -5.55 2.99
CA THR A 87 -7.60 -4.88 2.37
C THR A 87 -6.32 -5.71 2.51
N VAL A 88 -6.07 -6.29 3.68
CA VAL A 88 -4.90 -7.15 3.91
C VAL A 88 -4.98 -8.41 3.05
N VAL A 89 -6.14 -9.07 3.01
CA VAL A 89 -6.35 -10.27 2.19
C VAL A 89 -6.13 -9.99 0.71
N GLN A 90 -6.67 -8.88 0.19
CA GLN A 90 -6.45 -8.48 -1.20
C GLN A 90 -4.97 -8.25 -1.51
N ARG A 91 -4.23 -7.59 -0.61
CA ARG A 91 -2.78 -7.39 -0.78
C ARG A 91 -2.02 -8.71 -0.77
N LEU A 92 -2.38 -9.65 0.10
CA LEU A 92 -1.78 -11.00 0.12
C LEU A 92 -2.05 -11.76 -1.18
N LYS A 93 -3.29 -11.69 -1.71
CA LYS A 93 -3.63 -12.29 -3.01
C LYS A 93 -2.84 -11.71 -4.16
N LEU A 94 -2.67 -10.37 -4.19
CA LEU A 94 -1.84 -9.71 -5.20
C LEU A 94 -0.39 -10.17 -5.15
N GLN A 95 0.20 -10.28 -3.96
CA GLN A 95 1.57 -10.79 -3.80
C GLN A 95 1.70 -12.26 -4.23
N ALA A 96 0.73 -13.11 -3.86
CA ALA A 96 0.70 -14.51 -4.28
C ALA A 96 0.62 -14.64 -5.81
N ALA A 97 -0.27 -13.87 -6.44
CA ALA A 97 -0.43 -13.85 -7.89
C ALA A 97 0.85 -13.43 -8.63
N GLN A 98 1.58 -12.43 -8.09
CA GLN A 98 2.87 -11.98 -8.65
C GLN A 98 3.95 -13.07 -8.60
N LEU A 99 3.87 -13.99 -7.64
CA LEU A 99 4.78 -15.14 -7.51
C LEU A 99 4.30 -16.39 -8.25
N GLY A 100 3.16 -16.29 -8.96
CA GLY A 100 2.55 -17.42 -9.67
C GLY A 100 1.99 -18.50 -8.75
N ALA A 101 1.70 -18.15 -7.49
CA ALA A 101 1.02 -19.01 -6.54
C ALA A 101 -0.49 -18.93 -6.75
N ASN A 102 -1.15 -20.07 -6.95
CA ASN A 102 -2.61 -20.15 -7.16
C ASN A 102 -3.39 -20.48 -5.88
N GLY A 103 -2.69 -20.66 -4.76
CA GLY A 103 -3.30 -20.90 -3.46
C GLY A 103 -2.69 -20.01 -2.36
N LEU A 104 -3.51 -19.68 -1.39
CA LEU A 104 -3.14 -18.87 -0.23
C LEU A 104 -3.71 -19.50 1.03
N VAL A 105 -2.85 -19.82 1.99
CA VAL A 105 -3.26 -20.33 3.31
C VAL A 105 -3.04 -19.22 4.33
N LEU A 106 -4.12 -18.69 4.91
CA LEU A 106 -4.04 -17.66 5.92
C LEU A 106 -3.53 -18.24 7.24
N GLN A 107 -2.45 -17.67 7.79
CA GLN A 107 -1.86 -18.12 9.04
C GLN A 107 -2.38 -17.33 10.24
N GLY A 108 -2.71 -16.05 10.05
CA GLY A 108 -3.24 -15.22 11.12
C GLY A 108 -3.25 -13.75 10.81
N PHE A 109 -3.91 -13.01 11.69
CA PHE A 109 -3.96 -11.55 11.69
C PHE A 109 -3.55 -11.04 13.06
N SER A 110 -2.85 -9.91 13.08
CA SER A 110 -2.52 -9.17 14.29
C SER A 110 -2.90 -7.70 14.12
N ASP A 111 -3.39 -7.11 15.20
CA ASP A 111 -3.70 -5.70 15.28
C ASP A 111 -2.71 -5.01 16.22
N ALA A 112 -2.17 -3.89 15.80
CA ALA A 112 -1.30 -3.05 16.61
C ALA A 112 -1.71 -1.60 16.49
N GLN A 113 -1.77 -0.90 17.59
CA GLN A 113 -1.87 0.56 17.59
C GLN A 113 -0.49 1.14 17.31
N THR A 114 -0.36 1.90 16.22
CA THR A 114 0.92 2.46 15.78
C THR A 114 1.12 3.90 16.19
N ALA A 115 0.05 4.64 16.38
CA ALA A 115 0.07 6.03 16.85
C ALA A 115 -1.25 6.40 17.49
N SER A 116 -1.23 7.39 18.38
CA SER A 116 -2.41 8.08 18.87
C SER A 116 -2.22 9.56 18.67
N LEU A 117 -3.24 10.23 18.13
CA LEU A 117 -3.32 11.68 18.04
C LEU A 117 -4.32 12.15 19.09
N GLY A 118 -3.85 12.88 20.10
CA GLY A 118 -4.68 13.47 21.12
C GLY A 118 -4.58 14.99 21.11
N THR A 119 -5.71 15.67 21.20
CA THR A 119 -5.76 17.10 21.52
C THR A 119 -6.29 17.22 22.96
N GLY A 120 -5.43 17.61 23.87
CA GLY A 120 -5.77 17.80 25.28
C GLY A 120 -4.73 18.62 25.99
N VAL A 121 -5.15 19.42 26.98
CA VAL A 121 -4.27 20.09 27.91
C VAL A 121 -4.06 19.15 29.09
N GLY A 122 -2.92 18.50 29.15
CA GLY A 122 -2.56 17.59 30.24
C GLY A 122 -1.08 17.21 30.16
N SER A 123 -0.45 16.99 31.31
CA SER A 123 0.91 16.48 31.38
C SER A 123 0.91 14.97 31.22
N GLU A 124 1.59 14.45 30.23
CA GLU A 124 1.74 13.02 29.99
C GLU A 124 3.09 12.54 30.54
N SER A 125 3.05 11.50 31.35
CA SER A 125 4.26 10.77 31.78
C SER A 125 4.33 9.45 31.01
N TYR A 126 5.35 9.30 30.18
CA TYR A 126 5.56 8.07 29.44
C TYR A 126 6.45 7.10 30.24
N SER A 127 5.90 5.93 30.55
CA SER A 127 6.66 4.78 31.01
C SER A 127 6.52 3.64 30.00
N ARG A 128 7.55 2.82 29.87
CA ARG A 128 7.69 1.78 28.85
C ARG A 128 6.58 0.72 28.81
N SER A 129 5.69 0.70 29.80
CA SER A 129 4.61 -0.31 29.93
C SER A 129 3.24 0.22 30.34
N SER A 130 3.09 1.51 30.64
CA SER A 130 1.79 2.10 30.96
C SER A 130 1.80 3.60 30.75
N SER A 131 0.78 4.13 30.09
CA SER A 131 0.47 5.55 30.03
C SER A 131 -0.76 5.82 30.87
N VAL A 132 -0.61 6.63 31.92
CA VAL A 132 -1.73 7.17 32.69
C VAL A 132 -1.79 8.66 32.42
N GLY A 133 -2.78 9.08 31.65
CA GLY A 133 -3.08 10.47 31.38
C GLY A 133 -4.39 10.85 32.07
N VAL A 134 -4.36 11.88 32.93
CA VAL A 134 -5.57 12.51 33.47
C VAL A 134 -5.74 13.83 32.72
N GLY A 135 -6.65 13.83 31.75
CA GLY A 135 -6.97 15.03 30.99
C GLY A 135 -8.27 14.82 30.19
N ALA A 136 -9.09 15.86 30.08
CA ALA A 136 -10.22 15.90 29.19
C ALA A 136 -9.71 16.19 27.76
N GLY A 137 -9.64 15.17 26.91
CA GLY A 137 -9.21 15.30 25.54
C GLY A 137 -9.73 14.12 24.70
N ALA A 138 -9.96 14.36 23.43
CA ALA A 138 -10.26 13.30 22.47
C ALA A 138 -8.95 12.76 21.89
N SER A 139 -8.70 11.47 22.03
CA SER A 139 -7.58 10.78 21.40
C SER A 139 -8.09 9.84 20.32
N PHE A 140 -7.46 9.90 19.15
CA PHE A 140 -7.74 9.02 18.02
C PHE A 140 -6.56 8.08 17.82
N GLY A 141 -6.82 6.77 17.84
CA GLY A 141 -5.81 5.76 17.56
C GLY A 141 -5.66 5.51 16.06
N ILE A 142 -4.42 5.36 15.61
CA ILE A 142 -4.11 4.82 14.30
C ILE A 142 -3.72 3.35 14.50
N PHE A 143 -4.48 2.46 13.89
CA PHE A 143 -4.30 1.03 14.02
C PHE A 143 -3.71 0.44 12.76
N LYS A 144 -2.83 -0.53 12.92
CA LYS A 144 -2.22 -1.30 11.86
C LYS A 144 -2.68 -2.75 11.97
N LYS A 145 -3.38 -3.24 10.97
CA LYS A 145 -3.67 -4.67 10.84
C LYS A 145 -2.62 -5.31 9.96
N THR A 146 -2.01 -6.38 10.44
CA THR A 146 -1.05 -7.19 9.71
C THR A 146 -1.61 -8.59 9.53
N GLY A 147 -1.54 -9.12 8.32
CA GLY A 147 -1.85 -10.51 8.02
C GLY A 147 -0.63 -11.24 7.48
N GLU A 148 -0.52 -12.51 7.85
CA GLU A 148 0.48 -13.43 7.35
C GLU A 148 -0.20 -14.60 6.63
N ALA A 149 0.40 -15.04 5.54
CA ALA A 149 -0.11 -16.15 4.75
C ALA A 149 1.01 -16.92 4.08
N LEU A 150 0.78 -18.21 3.87
CA LEU A 150 1.62 -19.06 3.05
C LEU A 150 1.05 -19.10 1.63
N ALA A 151 1.84 -18.65 0.66
CA ALA A 151 1.54 -18.80 -0.76
C ALA A 151 1.96 -20.20 -1.20
N ILE A 152 1.03 -20.92 -1.82
CA ILE A 152 1.22 -22.29 -2.28
C ILE A 152 0.88 -22.39 -3.78
N TYR A 153 1.48 -23.35 -4.42
CA TYR A 153 1.09 -23.79 -5.75
C TYR A 153 0.41 -25.14 -5.67
N VAL A 154 -0.82 -25.19 -6.10
CA VAL A 154 -1.60 -26.43 -6.25
C VAL A 154 -1.58 -26.82 -7.73
N PRO A 155 -0.96 -27.94 -8.10
CA PRO A 155 -0.98 -28.40 -9.49
C PRO A 155 -2.41 -28.68 -9.92
N PRO A 156 -2.74 -28.41 -11.19
CA PRO A 156 -4.07 -28.78 -11.71
C PRO A 156 -4.23 -30.27 -11.53
N GLY A 157 -5.35 -30.69 -10.90
CA GLY A 157 -5.68 -32.09 -10.77
C GLY A 157 -5.72 -32.78 -12.13
N PRO A 158 -5.58 -34.11 -12.18
CA PRO A 158 -5.77 -34.85 -13.42
C PRO A 158 -7.12 -34.45 -14.00
N LYS A 159 -7.09 -33.94 -15.24
CA LYS A 159 -8.31 -33.57 -15.97
C LYS A 159 -9.13 -34.85 -16.06
N ALA A 160 -10.32 -34.89 -15.45
CA ALA A 160 -11.23 -35.97 -15.57
C ALA A 160 -11.48 -36.24 -17.06
N PRO A 161 -11.50 -37.49 -17.50
CA PRO A 161 -11.67 -37.85 -18.89
C PRO A 161 -13.03 -37.40 -19.48
#